data_ce15114c19ae2db68054f14e494c12c0
#
_entry.id   ce15114c19ae2db68054f14e494c12c0
#
_cell.length_a   1.000
_cell.length_b   1.000
_cell.length_c   1.000
_cell.angle_alpha   90.00
_cell.angle_beta   90.00
_cell.angle_gamma   90.00
#
_symmetry.space_group_name_H-M   'P 1'
#
loop_
_entity.id
_entity.type
_entity.pdbx_description
1 polymer ?
#
loop_
_entity_poly.entity_id
_entity_poly.type
_entity_poly.pdbx_seq_one_letter_code
_entity_poly.pdbx_strand_id
1 'polypeptide(L)'
;MTKKWLNIVYKEKNPNRLKKHYKQWADDYDNDLQAWGYAYPKKIKQILSKHIQIKKNSRILDAGCGTGYVAETLIDLNYKNLVGIDYSKDMLEIARSKKIYKKLICQSLSKKTTMKSAQFDLVICTGVLTSGHVGPSAIRELLRVTKPKGYLILSISETIFSKLKFKDELEKRDSEYQYVHLTKPFIALPNHNDSARSRMHTLQKK
;
A
#
# COMPACT_ATOMS: atom_id res chain seq x y z
N MET A 1 14.42 -21.12 -5.15
CA MET A 1 14.67 -19.97 -6.08
C MET A 1 14.08 -18.63 -5.64
N THR A 2 13.20 -18.60 -4.68
CA THR A 2 12.37 -17.45 -4.22
C THR A 2 13.09 -16.31 -3.48
N LYS A 3 14.22 -16.56 -2.83
CA LYS A 3 14.96 -15.54 -2.04
C LYS A 3 15.59 -14.39 -2.85
N LYS A 4 15.59 -14.48 -4.18
CA LYS A 4 16.31 -13.55 -5.06
C LYS A 4 15.56 -12.24 -5.32
N TRP A 5 14.22 -12.28 -5.41
CA TRP A 5 13.40 -11.16 -5.90
C TRP A 5 13.40 -9.94 -4.98
N LEU A 6 13.21 -10.11 -3.67
CA LEU A 6 13.19 -8.98 -2.73
C LEU A 6 14.51 -8.18 -2.76
N ASN A 7 15.64 -8.88 -2.76
CA ASN A 7 16.94 -8.23 -2.84
C ASN A 7 17.13 -7.43 -4.14
N ILE A 8 16.57 -7.93 -5.24
CA ILE A 8 16.64 -7.24 -6.54
C ILE A 8 15.74 -5.99 -6.50
N VAL A 9 14.46 -6.11 -6.12
CA VAL A 9 13.51 -4.99 -6.18
C VAL A 9 13.82 -3.90 -5.17
N TYR A 10 14.36 -4.22 -4.00
CA TYR A 10 14.74 -3.20 -3.01
C TYR A 10 16.03 -2.45 -3.32
N LYS A 11 16.93 -3.04 -4.13
CA LYS A 11 18.19 -2.40 -4.57
C LYS A 11 18.04 -1.64 -5.88
N GLU A 12 17.02 -1.96 -6.68
CA GLU A 12 16.82 -1.32 -7.97
C GLU A 12 16.28 0.11 -7.80
N LYS A 13 17.01 1.07 -8.34
CA LYS A 13 16.65 2.51 -8.31
C LYS A 13 16.05 3.00 -9.62
N ASN A 14 16.22 2.23 -10.70
CA ASN A 14 15.68 2.60 -12.01
C ASN A 14 14.24 2.07 -12.14
N PRO A 15 13.23 2.96 -12.29
CA PRO A 15 11.82 2.56 -12.36
C PRO A 15 11.50 1.58 -13.49
N ASN A 16 12.18 1.72 -14.65
CA ASN A 16 11.94 0.82 -15.79
C ASN A 16 12.50 -0.58 -15.54
N ARG A 17 13.66 -0.69 -14.90
CA ARG A 17 14.23 -1.98 -14.49
C ARG A 17 13.40 -2.62 -13.40
N LEU A 18 12.98 -1.84 -12.41
CA LEU A 18 12.11 -2.28 -11.34
C LEU A 18 10.81 -2.88 -11.91
N LYS A 19 10.19 -2.21 -12.90
CA LYS A 19 9.01 -2.72 -13.60
C LYS A 19 9.27 -4.06 -14.29
N LYS A 20 10.44 -4.21 -14.94
CA LYS A 20 10.83 -5.47 -15.58
C LYS A 20 11.00 -6.61 -14.55
N HIS A 21 11.55 -6.32 -13.37
CA HIS A 21 11.67 -7.31 -12.30
C HIS A 21 10.31 -7.74 -11.78
N TYR A 22 9.38 -6.80 -11.55
CA TYR A 22 8.02 -7.15 -11.14
C TYR A 22 7.27 -7.95 -12.20
N LYS A 23 7.47 -7.68 -13.49
CA LYS A 23 6.92 -8.50 -14.57
C LYS A 23 7.38 -9.95 -14.48
N GLN A 24 8.67 -10.18 -14.26
CA GLN A 24 9.25 -11.52 -14.15
C GLN A 24 8.81 -12.27 -12.89
N TRP A 25 8.45 -11.51 -11.83
CA TRP A 25 8.04 -12.07 -10.55
C TRP A 25 6.52 -12.22 -10.42
N ALA A 26 5.75 -11.63 -11.29
CA ALA A 26 4.31 -11.47 -11.14
C ALA A 26 3.56 -12.79 -10.91
N ASP A 27 3.91 -13.84 -11.65
CA ASP A 27 3.23 -15.15 -11.57
C ASP A 27 3.49 -15.87 -10.23
N ASP A 28 4.66 -15.67 -9.63
CA ASP A 28 5.04 -16.30 -8.36
C ASP A 28 4.77 -15.38 -7.16
N TYR A 29 4.43 -14.12 -7.38
CA TYR A 29 4.41 -13.06 -6.37
C TYR A 29 3.53 -13.40 -5.16
N ASP A 30 2.29 -13.82 -5.41
CA ASP A 30 1.34 -14.10 -4.34
C ASP A 30 1.74 -15.34 -3.54
N ASN A 31 2.25 -16.38 -4.20
CA ASN A 31 2.76 -17.59 -3.56
C ASN A 31 3.98 -17.28 -2.67
N ASP A 32 4.89 -16.44 -3.15
CA ASP A 32 6.04 -16.00 -2.40
C ASP A 32 5.64 -15.18 -1.17
N LEU A 33 4.74 -14.21 -1.31
CA LEU A 33 4.23 -13.43 -0.19
C LEU A 33 3.54 -14.31 0.86
N GLN A 34 2.76 -15.29 0.42
CA GLN A 34 2.11 -16.25 1.32
C GLN A 34 3.15 -17.08 2.07
N ALA A 35 4.13 -17.65 1.38
CA ALA A 35 5.21 -18.45 1.97
C ALA A 35 6.05 -17.62 2.97
N TRP A 36 6.28 -16.35 2.69
CA TRP A 36 7.02 -15.43 3.57
C TRP A 36 6.19 -14.88 4.72
N GLY A 37 4.89 -15.21 4.79
CA GLY A 37 4.00 -14.80 5.87
C GLY A 37 3.67 -13.30 5.84
N TYR A 38 3.43 -12.72 4.65
CA TYR A 38 3.16 -11.28 4.46
C TYR A 38 2.11 -10.74 5.43
N ALA A 39 2.56 -9.91 6.38
CA ALA A 39 1.80 -9.58 7.57
C ALA A 39 0.75 -8.45 7.37
N TYR A 40 0.82 -7.67 6.30
CA TYR A 40 -0.06 -6.51 6.11
C TYR A 40 -1.55 -6.86 6.03
N PRO A 41 -2.00 -7.94 5.34
CA PRO A 41 -3.40 -8.35 5.34
C PRO A 41 -3.97 -8.51 6.74
N LYS A 42 -3.26 -9.25 7.60
CA LYS A 42 -3.66 -9.44 9.01
C LYS A 42 -3.71 -8.11 9.79
N LYS A 43 -2.74 -7.22 9.56
CA LYS A 43 -2.70 -5.90 10.23
C LYS A 43 -3.84 -5.01 9.76
N ILE A 44 -4.16 -4.98 8.48
CA ILE A 44 -5.31 -4.24 7.93
C ILE A 44 -6.59 -4.74 8.55
N LYS A 45 -6.80 -6.07 8.61
CA LYS A 45 -7.97 -6.66 9.27
C LYS A 45 -8.11 -6.20 10.73
N GLN A 46 -7.00 -6.17 11.48
CA GLN A 46 -6.99 -5.68 12.86
C GLN A 46 -7.34 -4.18 12.97
N ILE A 47 -6.80 -3.34 12.08
CA ILE A 47 -7.09 -1.90 12.07
C ILE A 47 -8.56 -1.67 11.75
N LEU A 48 -9.09 -2.31 10.71
CA LEU A 48 -10.48 -2.18 10.30
C LEU A 48 -11.48 -2.66 11.35
N SER A 49 -11.10 -3.66 12.16
CA SER A 49 -11.99 -4.19 13.20
C SER A 49 -11.95 -3.43 14.52
N LYS A 50 -10.82 -2.75 14.84
CA LYS A 50 -10.58 -2.20 16.16
C LYS A 50 -10.48 -0.67 16.21
N HIS A 51 -10.06 -0.05 15.13
CA HIS A 51 -9.64 1.37 15.18
C HIS A 51 -10.40 2.29 14.24
N ILE A 52 -11.00 1.76 13.18
CA ILE A 52 -11.77 2.59 12.24
C ILE A 52 -13.10 1.93 11.89
N GLN A 53 -14.09 2.77 11.63
CA GLN A 53 -15.41 2.33 11.19
C GLN A 53 -15.74 2.94 9.84
N ILE A 54 -15.95 2.09 8.84
CA ILE A 54 -16.40 2.49 7.51
C ILE A 54 -17.56 1.58 7.07
N LYS A 55 -18.45 2.11 6.25
CA LYS A 55 -19.60 1.37 5.70
C LYS A 55 -19.11 0.31 4.72
N LYS A 56 -19.84 -0.80 4.56
CA LYS A 56 -19.46 -1.88 3.61
C LYS A 56 -19.47 -1.43 2.15
N ASN A 57 -20.25 -0.42 1.81
CA ASN A 57 -20.27 0.20 0.49
C ASN A 57 -19.26 1.35 0.31
N SER A 58 -18.44 1.65 1.33
CA SER A 58 -17.39 2.67 1.25
C SER A 58 -16.48 2.44 0.05
N ARG A 59 -16.11 3.53 -0.61
CA ARG A 59 -15.19 3.49 -1.75
C ARG A 59 -13.75 3.46 -1.25
N ILE A 60 -13.05 2.39 -1.56
CA ILE A 60 -11.70 2.12 -1.06
C ILE A 60 -10.69 2.17 -2.22
N LEU A 61 -9.59 2.88 -2.02
CA LEU A 61 -8.42 2.85 -2.89
C LEU A 61 -7.36 1.92 -2.30
N ASP A 62 -6.95 0.94 -3.07
CA ASP A 62 -5.74 0.16 -2.86
C ASP A 62 -4.62 0.79 -3.71
N ALA A 63 -3.75 1.54 -3.04
CA ALA A 63 -2.73 2.37 -3.66
C ALA A 63 -1.37 1.64 -3.72
N GLY A 64 -0.97 1.26 -4.93
CA GLY A 64 0.10 0.30 -5.18
C GLY A 64 -0.41 -1.13 -4.99
N CYS A 65 -1.53 -1.44 -5.63
CA CYS A 65 -2.28 -2.68 -5.40
C CYS A 65 -1.55 -3.95 -5.87
N GLY A 66 -0.53 -3.81 -6.72
CA GLY A 66 0.16 -4.96 -7.30
C GLY A 66 -0.79 -5.96 -7.93
N THR A 67 -0.68 -7.22 -7.51
CA THR A 67 -1.55 -8.33 -7.92
C THR A 67 -2.93 -8.33 -7.23
N GLY A 68 -3.16 -7.41 -6.29
CA GLY A 68 -4.40 -7.37 -5.49
C GLY A 68 -4.38 -8.25 -4.25
N TYR A 69 -3.24 -8.73 -3.80
CA TYR A 69 -3.12 -9.62 -2.65
C TYR A 69 -3.74 -9.05 -1.35
N VAL A 70 -3.56 -7.75 -1.09
CA VAL A 70 -4.17 -7.07 0.06
C VAL A 70 -5.69 -6.92 -0.10
N ALA A 71 -6.15 -6.66 -1.31
CA ALA A 71 -7.56 -6.45 -1.58
C ALA A 71 -8.41 -7.72 -1.36
N GLU A 72 -7.85 -8.91 -1.49
CA GLU A 72 -8.54 -10.16 -1.14
C GLU A 72 -9.04 -10.12 0.31
N THR A 73 -8.21 -9.62 1.23
CA THR A 73 -8.62 -9.43 2.64
C THR A 73 -9.81 -8.46 2.79
N LEU A 74 -9.88 -7.43 1.95
CA LEU A 74 -11.01 -6.50 1.96
C LEU A 74 -12.29 -7.16 1.45
N ILE A 75 -12.19 -8.02 0.44
CA ILE A 75 -13.31 -8.82 -0.07
C ILE A 75 -13.83 -9.77 1.00
N ASP A 76 -12.93 -10.47 1.71
CA ASP A 76 -13.28 -11.36 2.84
C ASP A 76 -14.01 -10.61 3.95
N LEU A 77 -13.67 -9.33 4.15
CA LEU A 77 -14.36 -8.43 5.07
C LEU A 77 -15.63 -7.79 4.47
N ASN A 78 -16.07 -8.22 3.30
CA ASN A 78 -17.27 -7.76 2.61
C ASN A 78 -17.22 -6.31 2.09
N TYR A 79 -16.02 -5.77 1.83
CA TYR A 79 -15.84 -4.50 1.12
C TYR A 79 -15.70 -4.76 -0.37
N LYS A 80 -16.69 -4.33 -1.18
CA LYS A 80 -16.76 -4.65 -2.63
C LYS A 80 -16.56 -3.46 -3.56
N ASN A 81 -16.40 -2.25 -3.01
CA ASN A 81 -16.23 -1.03 -3.82
C ASN A 81 -14.75 -0.62 -3.89
N LEU A 82 -13.93 -1.50 -4.48
CA LEU A 82 -12.49 -1.37 -4.54
C LEU A 82 -12.03 -0.75 -5.86
N VAL A 83 -11.09 0.18 -5.78
CA VAL A 83 -10.33 0.74 -6.90
C VAL A 83 -8.85 0.44 -6.63
N GLY A 84 -8.15 -0.15 -7.59
CA GLY A 84 -6.72 -0.40 -7.52
C GLY A 84 -5.95 0.59 -8.40
N ILE A 85 -4.78 1.04 -7.92
CA ILE A 85 -3.83 1.78 -8.73
C ILE A 85 -2.43 1.18 -8.56
N ASP A 86 -1.78 0.91 -9.68
CA ASP A 86 -0.38 0.46 -9.72
C ASP A 86 0.30 0.98 -11.00
N TYR A 87 1.63 1.07 -10.99
CA TYR A 87 2.38 1.48 -12.18
C TYR A 87 2.74 0.31 -13.12
N SER A 88 2.69 -0.92 -12.62
CA SER A 88 3.00 -2.15 -13.36
C SER A 88 1.77 -2.71 -14.06
N LYS A 89 1.78 -2.71 -15.39
CA LYS A 89 0.70 -3.32 -16.19
C LYS A 89 0.59 -4.82 -15.94
N ASP A 90 1.72 -5.50 -15.82
CA ASP A 90 1.78 -6.96 -15.64
C ASP A 90 1.14 -7.35 -14.29
N MET A 91 1.44 -6.61 -13.21
CA MET A 91 0.77 -6.80 -11.91
C MET A 91 -0.74 -6.54 -12.00
N LEU A 92 -1.14 -5.47 -12.71
CA LEU A 92 -2.55 -5.15 -12.89
C LEU A 92 -3.31 -6.18 -13.76
N GLU A 93 -2.65 -6.93 -14.61
CA GLU A 93 -3.26 -8.04 -15.36
C GLU A 93 -3.66 -9.17 -14.41
N ILE A 94 -2.81 -9.52 -13.46
CA ILE A 94 -3.12 -10.49 -12.40
C ILE A 94 -4.24 -9.96 -11.50
N ALA A 95 -4.14 -8.70 -11.06
CA ALA A 95 -5.21 -8.08 -10.28
C ALA A 95 -6.57 -8.09 -11.01
N ARG A 96 -6.55 -7.93 -12.33
CA ARG A 96 -7.76 -7.97 -13.17
C ARG A 96 -8.36 -9.38 -13.25
N SER A 97 -7.53 -10.42 -13.36
CA SER A 97 -8.00 -11.81 -13.39
C SER A 97 -8.76 -12.21 -12.13
N LYS A 98 -8.43 -11.61 -10.99
CA LYS A 98 -9.11 -11.84 -9.70
C LYS A 98 -10.54 -11.26 -9.65
N LYS A 99 -10.91 -10.33 -10.55
CA LYS A 99 -12.26 -9.73 -10.65
C LYS A 99 -12.78 -9.07 -9.38
N ILE A 100 -11.89 -8.61 -8.49
CA ILE A 100 -12.23 -8.01 -7.19
C ILE A 100 -12.31 -6.48 -7.22
N TYR A 101 -11.73 -5.83 -8.22
CA TYR A 101 -11.74 -4.38 -8.36
C TYR A 101 -12.83 -3.89 -9.31
N LYS A 102 -13.52 -2.82 -8.94
CA LYS A 102 -14.42 -2.07 -9.85
C LYS A 102 -13.67 -1.32 -10.93
N LYS A 103 -12.45 -0.88 -10.63
CA LYS A 103 -11.57 -0.16 -11.56
C LYS A 103 -10.12 -0.40 -11.19
N LEU A 104 -9.29 -0.60 -12.22
CA LEU A 104 -7.83 -0.63 -12.11
C LEU A 104 -7.24 0.51 -12.93
N ILE A 105 -6.27 1.23 -12.34
CA ILE A 105 -5.63 2.41 -12.91
C ILE A 105 -4.14 2.15 -13.02
N CYS A 106 -3.59 2.24 -14.23
CA CYS A 106 -2.15 2.09 -14.46
C CYS A 106 -1.47 3.46 -14.41
N GLN A 107 -1.06 3.89 -13.19
CA GLN A 107 -0.35 5.16 -12.98
C GLN A 107 0.61 5.06 -11.79
N SER A 108 1.65 5.89 -11.80
CA SER A 108 2.57 6.04 -10.67
C SER A 108 2.00 6.97 -9.61
N LEU A 109 2.22 6.62 -8.34
CA LEU A 109 1.91 7.47 -7.17
C LEU A 109 2.99 8.54 -6.89
N SER A 110 4.10 8.54 -7.62
CA SER A 110 5.16 9.54 -7.47
C SER A 110 4.78 10.93 -8.02
N LYS A 111 3.67 11.02 -8.74
CA LYS A 111 3.12 12.26 -9.32
C LYS A 111 1.62 12.35 -9.03
N LYS A 112 1.05 13.55 -9.25
CA LYS A 112 -0.39 13.74 -9.20
C LYS A 112 -1.08 12.79 -10.18
N THR A 113 -2.04 12.02 -9.70
CA THR A 113 -2.80 11.06 -10.49
C THR A 113 -4.01 11.72 -11.16
N THR A 114 -4.67 11.01 -12.07
CA THR A 114 -5.93 11.45 -12.70
C THR A 114 -7.15 11.34 -11.80
N MET A 115 -6.99 10.79 -10.58
CA MET A 115 -8.07 10.67 -9.61
C MET A 115 -8.51 12.04 -9.09
N LYS A 116 -9.81 12.21 -8.88
CA LYS A 116 -10.38 13.43 -8.28
C LYS A 116 -9.98 13.53 -6.81
N SER A 117 -9.90 14.77 -6.29
CA SER A 117 -9.74 15.02 -4.85
C SER A 117 -10.95 14.48 -4.08
N ALA A 118 -10.75 14.12 -2.82
CA ALA A 118 -11.82 13.70 -1.91
C ALA A 118 -12.72 12.60 -2.49
N GLN A 119 -12.13 11.55 -3.05
CA GLN A 119 -12.84 10.52 -3.79
C GLN A 119 -13.06 9.23 -2.99
N PHE A 120 -12.21 8.94 -2.00
CA PHE A 120 -12.19 7.67 -1.29
C PHE A 120 -12.46 7.83 0.20
N ASP A 121 -13.28 6.93 0.75
CA ASP A 121 -13.58 6.86 2.18
C ASP A 121 -12.41 6.24 2.96
N LEU A 122 -11.67 5.34 2.31
CA LEU A 122 -10.45 4.72 2.81
C LEU A 122 -9.42 4.62 1.68
N VAL A 123 -8.18 4.97 1.99
CA VAL A 123 -7.01 4.75 1.15
C VAL A 123 -6.04 3.84 1.90
N ILE A 124 -5.60 2.76 1.27
CA ILE A 124 -4.60 1.82 1.82
C ILE A 124 -3.39 1.86 0.90
N CYS A 125 -2.20 2.04 1.48
CA CYS A 125 -0.94 2.02 0.76
C CYS A 125 0.09 1.20 1.56
N THR A 126 0.26 -0.06 1.20
CA THR A 126 1.13 -1.00 1.91
C THR A 126 2.16 -1.65 0.98
N GLY A 127 3.41 -1.76 1.46
CA GLY A 127 4.50 -2.32 0.67
C GLY A 127 5.03 -1.43 -0.47
N VAL A 128 4.56 -0.18 -0.55
CA VAL A 128 4.83 0.76 -1.65
C VAL A 128 5.82 1.85 -1.25
N LEU A 129 5.66 2.40 -0.04
CA LEU A 129 6.52 3.45 0.49
C LEU A 129 7.82 2.83 0.99
N THR A 130 8.73 2.54 0.06
CA THR A 130 9.98 1.85 0.32
C THR A 130 11.14 2.48 -0.46
N SER A 131 12.37 2.09 -0.14
CA SER A 131 13.54 2.50 -0.93
C SER A 131 13.40 2.00 -2.37
N GLY A 132 13.56 2.91 -3.35
CA GLY A 132 13.50 2.56 -4.77
C GLY A 132 12.11 2.61 -5.42
N HIS A 133 11.01 2.72 -4.65
CA HIS A 133 9.65 2.76 -5.20
C HIS A 133 9.07 4.17 -5.19
N VAL A 134 8.27 4.48 -4.18
CA VAL A 134 7.55 5.75 -4.06
C VAL A 134 7.99 6.48 -2.80
N GLY A 135 8.43 7.72 -2.98
CA GLY A 135 8.94 8.56 -1.89
C GLY A 135 7.83 9.24 -1.06
N PRO A 136 8.24 10.05 -0.06
CA PRO A 136 7.31 10.72 0.87
C PRO A 136 6.29 11.63 0.19
N SER A 137 6.62 12.24 -0.94
CA SER A 137 5.71 13.13 -1.69
C SER A 137 4.38 12.47 -2.07
N ALA A 138 4.33 11.13 -2.12
CA ALA A 138 3.08 10.40 -2.36
C ALA A 138 2.05 10.62 -1.25
N ILE A 139 2.46 10.90 -0.01
CA ILE A 139 1.54 11.16 1.12
C ILE A 139 0.59 12.31 0.77
N ARG A 140 1.10 13.35 0.11
CA ARG A 140 0.28 14.48 -0.38
C ARG A 140 -0.83 14.01 -1.31
N GLU A 141 -0.48 13.15 -2.27
CA GLU A 141 -1.45 12.64 -3.25
C GLU A 141 -2.47 11.73 -2.60
N LEU A 142 -2.03 10.85 -1.70
CA LEU A 142 -2.91 9.94 -0.96
C LEU A 142 -3.90 10.71 -0.06
N LEU A 143 -3.43 11.77 0.64
CA LEU A 143 -4.30 12.68 1.39
C LEU A 143 -5.25 13.44 0.47
N ARG A 144 -4.80 13.92 -0.70
CA ARG A 144 -5.64 14.64 -1.64
C ARG A 144 -6.84 13.82 -2.09
N VAL A 145 -6.64 12.54 -2.40
CA VAL A 145 -7.72 11.65 -2.90
C VAL A 145 -8.60 11.09 -1.78
N THR A 146 -8.14 11.14 -0.53
CA THR A 146 -8.93 10.79 0.65
C THR A 146 -9.98 11.88 0.91
N LYS A 147 -11.22 11.50 1.20
CA LYS A 147 -12.29 12.41 1.60
C LYS A 147 -12.01 13.07 2.95
N PRO A 148 -12.56 14.27 3.23
CA PRO A 148 -12.67 14.75 4.62
C PRO A 148 -13.34 13.68 5.49
N LYS A 149 -12.82 13.48 6.71
CA LYS A 149 -13.20 12.40 7.64
C LYS A 149 -12.94 10.98 7.15
N GLY A 150 -12.41 10.81 5.94
CA GLY A 150 -11.91 9.52 5.43
C GLY A 150 -10.58 9.10 6.05
N TYR A 151 -10.21 7.86 5.85
CA TYR A 151 -9.02 7.27 6.48
C TYR A 151 -7.92 6.99 5.45
N LEU A 152 -6.68 7.11 5.91
CA LEU A 152 -5.48 6.74 5.16
C LEU A 152 -4.64 5.78 6.01
N ILE A 153 -4.39 4.58 5.50
CA ILE A 153 -3.52 3.57 6.12
C ILE A 153 -2.24 3.47 5.30
N LEU A 154 -1.10 3.75 5.90
CA LEU A 154 0.22 3.69 5.29
C LEU A 154 1.09 2.65 5.99
N SER A 155 1.81 1.82 5.25
CA SER A 155 2.93 1.06 5.82
C SER A 155 4.26 1.73 5.47
N ILE A 156 5.09 1.96 6.48
CA ILE A 156 6.43 2.55 6.30
C ILE A 156 7.43 1.74 7.13
N SER A 157 8.55 1.34 6.52
CA SER A 157 9.63 0.68 7.24
C SER A 157 10.34 1.67 8.17
N GLU A 158 10.67 1.24 9.39
CA GLU A 158 11.40 2.06 10.37
C GLU A 158 12.76 2.51 9.83
N THR A 159 13.42 1.67 9.06
CA THR A 159 14.74 1.97 8.47
C THR A 159 14.69 3.19 7.53
N ILE A 160 13.59 3.37 6.80
CA ILE A 160 13.47 4.46 5.82
C ILE A 160 12.67 5.65 6.35
N PHE A 161 11.97 5.51 7.47
CA PHE A 161 11.06 6.52 7.99
C PHE A 161 11.74 7.88 8.16
N SER A 162 12.89 7.91 8.84
CA SER A 162 13.69 9.13 8.98
C SER A 162 14.64 9.34 7.80
N LYS A 163 15.29 8.26 7.30
CA LYS A 163 16.29 8.35 6.24
C LYS A 163 15.76 8.95 4.94
N LEU A 164 14.52 8.65 4.57
CA LEU A 164 13.86 9.17 3.37
C LEU A 164 12.88 10.31 3.67
N LYS A 165 12.95 10.92 4.87
CA LYS A 165 12.15 12.09 5.26
C LYS A 165 10.62 11.85 5.24
N PHE A 166 10.15 10.62 5.49
CA PHE A 166 8.73 10.34 5.68
C PHE A 166 8.19 11.03 6.92
N LYS A 167 9.00 11.11 7.98
CA LYS A 167 8.69 11.85 9.20
C LYS A 167 8.41 13.32 8.87
N ASP A 168 9.34 13.97 8.18
CA ASP A 168 9.25 15.41 7.84
C ASP A 168 8.01 15.70 6.99
N GLU A 169 7.68 14.81 6.03
CA GLU A 169 6.50 14.98 5.18
C GLU A 169 5.19 14.81 5.96
N LEU A 170 5.15 13.91 6.94
CA LEU A 170 4.00 13.76 7.83
C LEU A 170 3.87 14.97 8.75
N GLU A 171 4.94 15.42 9.40
CA GLU A 171 4.94 16.59 10.28
C GLU A 171 4.54 17.88 9.54
N LYS A 172 5.02 18.07 8.31
CA LYS A 172 4.63 19.19 7.45
C LYS A 172 3.12 19.26 7.20
N ARG A 173 2.41 18.14 7.34
CA ARG A 173 0.99 17.98 7.01
C ARG A 173 0.11 17.65 8.21
N ASP A 174 0.59 17.83 9.43
CA ASP A 174 -0.12 17.50 10.66
C ASP A 174 -1.46 18.25 10.80
N SER A 175 -1.56 19.44 10.18
CA SER A 175 -2.81 20.19 10.10
C SER A 175 -3.88 19.52 9.20
N GLU A 176 -3.48 18.67 8.25
CA GLU A 176 -4.38 18.04 7.27
C GLU A 176 -5.04 16.74 7.80
N TYR A 177 -4.52 16.16 8.89
CA TYR A 177 -5.03 14.89 9.44
C TYR A 177 -4.86 14.82 10.97
N GLN A 178 -5.43 13.78 11.55
CA GLN A 178 -5.14 13.35 12.92
C GLN A 178 -4.76 11.88 12.93
N TYR A 179 -3.85 11.49 13.84
CA TYR A 179 -3.54 10.09 14.06
C TYR A 179 -4.71 9.38 14.74
N VAL A 180 -5.11 8.23 14.19
CA VAL A 180 -6.11 7.33 14.79
C VAL A 180 -5.40 6.15 15.45
N HIS A 181 -4.38 5.59 14.80
CA HIS A 181 -3.63 4.46 15.33
C HIS A 181 -2.24 4.37 14.70
N LEU A 182 -1.26 3.99 15.50
CA LEU A 182 0.09 3.63 15.08
C LEU A 182 0.44 2.26 15.65
N THR A 183 0.72 1.29 14.79
CA THR A 183 1.09 -0.05 15.29
C THR A 183 2.43 -0.03 16.00
N LYS A 184 2.65 -0.98 16.92
CA LYS A 184 4.00 -1.36 17.31
C LYS A 184 4.77 -1.85 16.07
N PRO A 185 6.12 -1.75 16.05
CA PRO A 185 6.91 -2.29 14.96
C PRO A 185 6.66 -3.79 14.79
N PHE A 186 6.59 -4.25 13.55
CA PHE A 186 6.44 -5.66 13.22
C PHE A 186 7.25 -6.03 11.99
N ILE A 187 7.63 -7.28 11.85
CA ILE A 187 8.31 -7.81 10.66
C ILE A 187 7.25 -8.05 9.59
N ALA A 188 7.43 -7.42 8.43
CA ALA A 188 6.48 -7.52 7.32
C ALA A 188 6.46 -8.91 6.66
N LEU A 189 7.61 -9.59 6.65
CA LEU A 189 7.84 -10.91 6.05
C LEU A 189 8.53 -11.83 7.07
N PRO A 190 7.82 -12.31 8.11
CA PRO A 190 8.42 -13.01 9.24
C PRO A 190 9.08 -14.34 8.88
N ASN A 191 8.67 -14.98 7.80
CA ASN A 191 9.25 -16.25 7.34
C ASN A 191 10.37 -16.05 6.29
N HIS A 192 10.69 -14.79 5.96
CA HIS A 192 11.81 -14.42 5.10
C HIS A 192 12.97 -13.91 5.96
N ASN A 193 14.20 -14.01 5.46
CA ASN A 193 15.40 -13.54 6.19
C ASN A 193 15.50 -12.00 6.30
N ASP A 194 14.49 -11.27 5.83
CA ASP A 194 14.40 -9.81 5.98
C ASP A 194 13.84 -9.47 7.36
N SER A 195 14.69 -8.93 8.22
CA SER A 195 14.33 -8.47 9.56
C SER A 195 13.80 -7.02 9.59
N ALA A 196 13.60 -6.39 8.44
CA ALA A 196 13.13 -5.02 8.38
C ALA A 196 11.75 -4.88 9.06
N ARG A 197 11.71 -3.98 10.05
CA ARG A 197 10.48 -3.68 10.78
C ARG A 197 9.72 -2.56 10.10
N SER A 198 8.41 -2.72 10.06
CA SER A 198 7.47 -1.72 9.53
C SER A 198 6.48 -1.30 10.61
N ARG A 199 5.91 -0.11 10.46
CA ARG A 199 4.71 0.32 11.19
C ARG A 199 3.60 0.65 10.21
N MET A 200 2.38 0.50 10.66
CA MET A 200 1.22 1.03 9.95
C MET A 200 0.73 2.28 10.66
N HIS A 201 0.67 3.37 9.91
CA HIS A 201 0.16 4.66 10.30
C HIS A 201 -1.29 4.75 9.82
N THR A 202 -2.23 4.92 10.73
CA THR A 202 -3.64 5.12 10.42
C THR A 202 -4.00 6.57 10.73
N LEU A 203 -4.35 7.30 9.70
CA LEU A 203 -4.64 8.72 9.75
C LEU A 203 -6.10 8.95 9.38
N GLN A 204 -6.76 9.92 10.01
CA GLN A 204 -8.05 10.43 9.55
C GLN A 204 -7.85 11.83 8.99
N LYS A 205 -8.26 12.06 7.75
CA LYS A 205 -8.20 13.39 7.15
C LYS A 205 -9.20 14.33 7.84
N LYS A 206 -8.76 15.54 8.12
CA LYS A 206 -9.57 16.63 8.68
C LYS A 206 -10.53 17.23 7.66
#